data_f0fec2e81730520b5902d2c87b1627d8
#
_entry.id   f0fec2e81730520b5902d2c87b1627d8
#
_cell.length_a   1.000
_cell.length_b   1.000
_cell.length_c   1.000
_cell.angle_alpha   90.00
_cell.angle_beta   90.00
_cell.angle_gamma   90.00
#
_symmetry.space_group_name_H-M   'P 1'
#
loop_
_entity.id
_entity.type
_entity.pdbx_description
1 polymer ?
#
loop_
_entity_poly.entity_id
_entity_poly.type
_entity_poly.pdbx_seq_one_letter_code
_entity_poly.pdbx_strand_id
1 'polypeptide(L)'
;MILTDKDTICNRYIRKQINKYKKKKAELIKSDEEIKGVKYRRRIHNFLIKILQIKSKVVGLTYEFINENRVVATDRTVIYAITHIGKYDFEMLIEACPKLCGYVFAGDWELMYATIDDYFMRNRGVLWVDTSDKEDRKNSFLMMCKYLKQGVPFIIFPEGIWNLTENLPMMKIYPGVVMAAQQCNVPIVPIAIEQRGKHFVLNVGEEFSVEDIEEKDAVQLVRDTLATLKWEIWETFLREKRKDIPDGYYENFLKERVSECAGFTVELVQGRMYKDKADREIEEIKKDLHKKQI
;
A
#
# COMPACT_ATOMS: atom_id res chain seq x y z
N MET A 1 1.27 -10.45 -29.58
CA MET A 1 0.32 -9.34 -29.77
C MET A 1 1.10 -8.20 -30.40
N ILE A 2 0.81 -7.86 -31.67
CA ILE A 2 1.49 -6.77 -32.38
C ILE A 2 0.90 -5.48 -31.81
N LEU A 3 1.71 -4.70 -31.09
CA LEU A 3 1.31 -3.38 -30.60
C LEU A 3 0.99 -2.49 -31.80
N THR A 4 -0.19 -1.88 -31.82
CA THR A 4 -0.55 -0.91 -32.85
C THR A 4 0.25 0.37 -32.68
N ASP A 5 0.43 1.17 -33.74
CA ASP A 5 1.12 2.48 -33.67
C ASP A 5 0.51 3.41 -32.62
N LYS A 6 -0.81 3.35 -32.41
CA LYS A 6 -1.51 4.11 -31.36
C LYS A 6 -1.06 3.72 -29.96
N ASP A 7 -0.89 2.43 -29.66
CA ASP A 7 -0.43 1.93 -28.37
C ASP A 7 1.01 2.40 -28.10
N THR A 8 1.85 2.45 -29.14
CA THR A 8 3.23 2.94 -29.04
C THR A 8 3.30 4.43 -28.75
N ILE A 9 2.43 5.24 -29.38
CA ILE A 9 2.37 6.70 -29.15
C ILE A 9 1.83 6.98 -27.75
N CYS A 10 0.76 6.31 -27.32
CA CYS A 10 0.18 6.45 -26.00
C CYS A 10 1.21 6.11 -24.91
N ASN A 11 1.89 5.00 -25.04
CA ASN A 11 2.94 4.56 -24.10
C ASN A 11 4.11 5.57 -24.03
N ARG A 12 4.52 6.15 -25.18
CA ARG A 12 5.56 7.19 -25.23
C ARG A 12 5.12 8.45 -24.50
N TYR A 13 3.88 8.87 -24.66
CA TYR A 13 3.32 10.02 -23.96
C TYR A 13 3.28 9.79 -22.44
N ILE A 14 2.75 8.65 -21.99
CA ILE A 14 2.68 8.27 -20.58
C ILE A 14 4.07 8.29 -19.95
N ARG A 15 5.06 7.64 -20.55
CA ARG A 15 6.46 7.65 -20.08
C ARG A 15 7.04 9.06 -19.98
N LYS A 16 6.72 9.94 -20.92
CA LYS A 16 7.13 11.36 -20.86
C LYS A 16 6.54 12.07 -19.64
N GLN A 17 5.27 11.80 -19.30
CA GLN A 17 4.63 12.39 -18.11
C GLN A 17 5.25 11.82 -16.82
N ILE A 18 5.51 10.53 -16.76
CA ILE A 18 6.19 9.89 -15.64
C ILE A 18 7.57 10.48 -15.42
N ASN A 19 8.38 10.63 -16.46
CA ASN A 19 9.72 11.24 -16.39
C ASN A 19 9.65 12.70 -15.92
N LYS A 20 8.67 13.47 -16.40
CA LYS A 20 8.45 14.84 -15.93
C LYS A 20 8.12 14.88 -14.44
N TYR A 21 7.30 13.95 -13.97
CA TYR A 21 6.94 13.84 -12.57
C TYR A 21 8.16 13.47 -11.70
N LYS A 22 8.96 12.48 -12.12
CA LYS A 22 10.22 12.09 -11.44
C LYS A 22 11.16 13.29 -11.30
N LYS A 23 11.36 14.06 -12.38
CA LYS A 23 12.19 15.26 -12.37
C LYS A 23 11.67 16.29 -11.35
N LYS A 24 10.38 16.60 -11.39
CA LYS A 24 9.75 17.53 -10.45
C LYS A 24 9.88 17.06 -9.00
N LYS A 25 9.72 15.76 -8.74
CA LYS A 25 9.93 15.17 -7.42
C LYS A 25 11.35 15.38 -6.92
N ALA A 26 12.36 15.11 -7.76
CA ALA A 26 13.76 15.34 -7.44
C ALA A 26 14.09 16.82 -7.17
N GLU A 27 13.48 17.75 -7.89
CA GLU A 27 13.62 19.20 -7.66
C GLU A 27 13.00 19.61 -6.32
N LEU A 28 11.80 19.12 -6.00
CA LEU A 28 11.09 19.41 -4.74
C LEU A 28 11.84 18.92 -3.50
N ILE A 29 12.55 17.80 -3.59
CA ILE A 29 13.35 17.28 -2.49
C ILE A 29 14.48 18.25 -2.14
N LYS A 30 15.10 18.87 -3.14
CA LYS A 30 16.22 19.80 -2.99
C LYS A 30 15.80 21.22 -2.61
N SER A 31 14.54 21.55 -2.74
CA SER A 31 14.02 22.87 -2.39
C SER A 31 13.66 22.95 -0.91
N ASP A 32 13.84 24.11 -0.29
CA ASP A 32 13.36 24.39 1.07
C ASP A 32 11.86 24.76 1.09
N GLU A 33 11.19 24.67 -0.05
CA GLU A 33 9.79 25.00 -0.15
C GLU A 33 8.92 24.09 0.72
N GLU A 34 8.02 24.69 1.48
CA GLU A 34 6.92 23.95 2.09
C GLU A 34 6.07 23.27 1.02
N ILE A 35 5.62 22.05 1.33
CA ILE A 35 4.71 21.33 0.46
C ILE A 35 3.37 22.07 0.44
N LYS A 36 3.19 22.90 -0.56
CA LYS A 36 1.96 23.67 -0.75
C LYS A 36 0.76 22.74 -0.90
N GLY A 37 -0.32 23.03 -0.21
CA GLY A 37 -1.60 22.39 -0.50
C GLY A 37 -2.12 21.41 0.55
N VAL A 38 -1.50 21.25 1.72
CA VAL A 38 -2.03 20.38 2.79
C VAL A 38 -3.45 20.78 3.18
N LYS A 39 -3.71 22.10 3.37
CA LYS A 39 -5.06 22.60 3.66
C LYS A 39 -6.05 22.38 2.51
N TYR A 40 -5.61 22.57 1.28
CA TYR A 40 -6.40 22.33 0.08
C TYR A 40 -6.76 20.85 -0.06
N ARG A 41 -5.79 19.95 0.17
CA ARG A 41 -6.00 18.50 0.14
C ARG A 41 -6.97 18.01 1.19
N ARG A 42 -6.96 18.59 2.39
CA ARG A 42 -7.97 18.27 3.43
C ARG A 42 -9.39 18.61 2.98
N ARG A 43 -9.57 19.71 2.24
CA ARG A 43 -10.89 20.06 1.65
C ARG A 43 -11.31 19.06 0.57
N ILE A 44 -10.39 18.73 -0.34
CA ILE A 44 -10.64 17.70 -1.38
C ILE A 44 -10.91 16.35 -0.74
N HIS A 45 -10.13 15.96 0.27
CA HIS A 45 -10.34 14.72 1.02
C HIS A 45 -11.76 14.62 1.57
N ASN A 46 -12.25 15.65 2.27
CA ASN A 46 -13.59 15.66 2.82
C ASN A 46 -14.68 15.59 1.73
N PHE A 47 -14.44 16.18 0.58
CA PHE A 47 -15.35 16.07 -0.57
C PHE A 47 -15.32 14.66 -1.18
N LEU A 48 -14.12 14.09 -1.37
CA LEU A 48 -13.94 12.75 -1.93
C LEU A 48 -14.54 11.66 -1.03
N ILE A 49 -14.44 11.79 0.30
CA ILE A 49 -15.10 10.85 1.22
C ILE A 49 -16.60 10.78 0.95
N LYS A 50 -17.27 11.91 0.74
CA LYS A 50 -18.71 11.90 0.44
C LYS A 50 -19.03 11.17 -0.86
N ILE A 51 -18.17 11.34 -1.88
CA ILE A 51 -18.32 10.60 -3.15
C ILE A 51 -18.08 9.11 -2.93
N LEU A 52 -17.04 8.74 -2.17
CA LEU A 52 -16.75 7.35 -1.86
C LEU A 52 -17.91 6.70 -1.08
N GLN A 53 -18.47 7.37 -0.08
CA GLN A 53 -19.63 6.89 0.66
C GLN A 53 -20.85 6.65 -0.22
N ILE A 54 -21.09 7.50 -1.22
CA ILE A 54 -22.15 7.28 -2.21
C ILE A 54 -21.81 6.07 -3.08
N LYS A 55 -20.55 5.98 -3.57
CA LYS A 55 -20.07 4.85 -4.38
C LYS A 55 -20.21 3.53 -3.61
N SER A 56 -19.78 3.48 -2.36
CA SER A 56 -19.84 2.30 -1.51
C SER A 56 -21.27 1.82 -1.31
N LYS A 57 -22.21 2.74 -1.08
CA LYS A 57 -23.64 2.42 -0.99
C LYS A 57 -24.19 1.84 -2.29
N VAL A 58 -23.85 2.43 -3.45
CA VAL A 58 -24.31 1.95 -4.77
C VAL A 58 -23.71 0.57 -5.09
N VAL A 59 -22.44 0.36 -4.79
CA VAL A 59 -21.72 -0.91 -5.03
C VAL A 59 -22.10 -1.97 -3.98
N GLY A 60 -22.60 -1.54 -2.81
CA GLY A 60 -22.93 -2.40 -1.68
C GLY A 60 -21.71 -2.79 -0.83
N LEU A 61 -20.69 -1.92 -0.79
CA LEU A 61 -19.52 -2.10 0.08
C LEU A 61 -19.90 -1.73 1.51
N THR A 62 -19.47 -2.55 2.46
CA THR A 62 -19.68 -2.33 3.91
C THR A 62 -18.39 -2.56 4.67
N TYR A 63 -18.29 -1.98 5.88
CA TYR A 63 -17.13 -2.21 6.74
C TYR A 63 -17.53 -2.27 8.21
N GLU A 64 -16.68 -2.93 8.99
CA GLU A 64 -16.73 -2.94 10.45
C GLU A 64 -15.33 -2.83 11.05
N PHE A 65 -15.25 -2.48 12.33
CA PHE A 65 -14.01 -2.42 13.09
C PHE A 65 -13.97 -3.50 14.16
N ILE A 66 -12.79 -4.11 14.29
CA ILE A 66 -12.36 -4.76 15.52
C ILE A 66 -11.52 -3.71 16.26
N ASN A 67 -11.71 -3.54 17.57
CA ASN A 67 -11.01 -2.52 18.35
C ASN A 67 -11.27 -1.07 17.88
N GLU A 68 -12.53 -0.73 17.66
CA GLU A 68 -12.97 0.60 17.20
C GLU A 68 -12.43 1.76 18.07
N ASN A 69 -12.23 1.52 19.37
CA ASN A 69 -11.67 2.48 20.30
C ASN A 69 -10.22 2.90 20.01
N ARG A 70 -9.52 2.16 19.15
CA ARG A 70 -8.13 2.46 18.72
C ARG A 70 -8.07 3.28 17.43
N VAL A 71 -9.19 3.70 16.86
CA VAL A 71 -9.22 4.55 15.67
C VAL A 71 -8.55 5.87 15.98
N VAL A 72 -7.44 6.11 15.33
CA VAL A 72 -6.50 7.17 15.66
C VAL A 72 -7.04 8.55 15.32
N ALA A 73 -6.98 9.46 16.28
CA ALA A 73 -7.16 10.89 16.04
C ALA A 73 -5.92 11.46 15.31
N THR A 74 -6.14 12.17 14.22
CA THR A 74 -5.15 12.47 13.17
C THR A 74 -4.48 13.82 13.30
N ASP A 75 -4.31 14.34 14.50
CA ASP A 75 -3.64 15.63 14.72
C ASP A 75 -2.12 15.49 14.79
N ARG A 76 -1.62 14.25 14.74
CA ARG A 76 -0.19 13.94 14.86
C ARG A 76 0.37 13.37 13.56
N THR A 77 1.65 13.61 13.36
CA THR A 77 2.39 12.99 12.27
C THR A 77 2.71 11.55 12.62
N VAL A 78 2.17 10.62 11.85
CA VAL A 78 2.37 9.18 12.03
C VAL A 78 2.52 8.50 10.68
N ILE A 79 3.07 7.30 10.67
CA ILE A 79 3.02 6.39 9.52
C ILE A 79 1.97 5.32 9.78
N TYR A 80 0.97 5.26 8.91
CA TYR A 80 0.02 4.16 8.90
C TYR A 80 0.58 3.01 8.08
N ALA A 81 0.93 1.91 8.73
CA ALA A 81 1.36 0.68 8.08
C ALA A 81 0.16 -0.26 7.93
N ILE A 82 -0.19 -0.63 6.70
CA ILE A 82 -1.46 -1.29 6.41
C ILE A 82 -1.26 -2.54 5.57
N THR A 83 -1.95 -3.64 5.90
CA THR A 83 -1.98 -4.84 5.06
C THR A 83 -2.66 -4.56 3.72
N HIS A 84 -2.28 -5.26 2.66
CA HIS A 84 -2.76 -4.97 1.30
C HIS A 84 -3.35 -6.21 0.64
N ILE A 85 -4.65 -6.17 0.30
CA ILE A 85 -5.38 -7.34 -0.23
C ILE A 85 -6.15 -7.06 -1.53
N GLY A 86 -6.29 -5.81 -1.93
CA GLY A 86 -7.01 -5.50 -3.16
C GLY A 86 -7.17 -4.02 -3.46
N LYS A 87 -7.92 -3.75 -4.50
CA LYS A 87 -8.16 -2.41 -5.03
C LYS A 87 -8.83 -1.47 -4.01
N TYR A 88 -9.78 -2.00 -3.24
CA TYR A 88 -10.63 -1.17 -2.38
C TYR A 88 -10.03 -0.87 -1.01
N ASP A 89 -8.88 -1.42 -0.65
CA ASP A 89 -8.27 -1.24 0.68
C ASP A 89 -8.12 0.24 1.04
N PHE A 90 -7.59 1.02 0.11
CA PHE A 90 -7.37 2.43 0.33
C PHE A 90 -8.69 3.22 0.41
N GLU A 91 -9.67 2.89 -0.41
CA GLU A 91 -10.98 3.53 -0.39
C GLU A 91 -11.70 3.25 0.93
N MET A 92 -11.73 1.99 1.35
CA MET A 92 -12.38 1.57 2.59
C MET A 92 -11.70 2.13 3.83
N LEU A 93 -10.36 2.15 3.84
CA LEU A 93 -9.61 2.80 4.90
C LEU A 93 -10.01 4.26 5.09
N ILE A 94 -10.13 5.00 3.99
CA ILE A 94 -10.44 6.42 4.04
C ILE A 94 -11.87 6.67 4.46
N GLU A 95 -12.79 5.84 3.97
CA GLU A 95 -14.19 5.93 4.33
C GLU A 95 -14.41 5.60 5.80
N ALA A 96 -13.75 4.55 6.27
CA ALA A 96 -13.81 4.10 7.65
C ALA A 96 -13.06 5.04 8.61
N CYS A 97 -11.97 5.67 8.15
CA CYS A 97 -11.16 6.62 8.93
C CYS A 97 -11.17 8.02 8.29
N PRO A 98 -12.29 8.77 8.31
CA PRO A 98 -12.43 10.04 7.57
C PRO A 98 -11.44 11.12 7.98
N LYS A 99 -10.88 11.05 9.18
CA LYS A 99 -9.86 11.98 9.66
C LYS A 99 -8.46 11.66 9.13
N LEU A 100 -8.25 10.47 8.56
CA LEU A 100 -6.99 10.02 8.02
C LEU A 100 -6.71 10.69 6.67
N CYS A 101 -6.05 11.84 6.69
CA CYS A 101 -5.70 12.64 5.52
C CYS A 101 -4.18 12.59 5.29
N GLY A 102 -3.66 11.40 4.94
CA GLY A 102 -2.24 11.18 4.66
C GLY A 102 -1.94 11.01 3.17
N TYR A 103 -0.67 11.07 2.83
CA TYR A 103 -0.17 10.65 1.51
C TYR A 103 0.01 9.14 1.46
N VAL A 104 -0.06 8.57 0.28
CA VAL A 104 0.15 7.14 0.06
C VAL A 104 1.12 6.91 -1.09
N PHE A 105 1.94 5.85 -1.00
CA PHE A 105 2.69 5.36 -2.14
C PHE A 105 1.79 4.56 -3.08
N ALA A 106 1.99 4.78 -4.39
CA ALA A 106 1.45 3.90 -5.41
C ALA A 106 2.50 3.63 -6.50
N GLY A 107 2.61 2.38 -6.88
CA GLY A 107 3.33 1.94 -8.06
C GLY A 107 2.41 1.90 -9.30
N ASP A 108 2.93 1.33 -10.39
CA ASP A 108 2.15 0.98 -11.59
C ASP A 108 1.34 2.12 -12.22
N TRP A 109 1.87 3.34 -12.13
CA TRP A 109 1.18 4.50 -12.72
C TRP A 109 0.90 4.31 -14.22
N GLU A 110 1.74 3.58 -14.94
CA GLU A 110 1.52 3.28 -16.35
C GLU A 110 0.19 2.54 -16.59
N LEU A 111 -0.20 1.64 -15.68
CA LEU A 111 -1.45 0.88 -15.78
C LEU A 111 -2.68 1.73 -15.40
N MET A 112 -2.50 2.70 -14.52
CA MET A 112 -3.59 3.52 -13.98
C MET A 112 -3.73 4.87 -14.68
N TYR A 113 -2.77 5.26 -15.53
CA TYR A 113 -2.71 6.59 -16.13
C TYR A 113 -3.98 6.97 -16.88
N ALA A 114 -4.48 8.18 -16.59
CA ALA A 114 -5.72 8.73 -17.16
C ALA A 114 -7.01 7.95 -16.87
N THR A 115 -6.99 7.02 -15.93
CA THR A 115 -8.20 6.39 -15.40
C THR A 115 -8.90 7.31 -14.38
N ILE A 116 -10.16 6.98 -14.04
CA ILE A 116 -10.85 7.66 -12.93
C ILE A 116 -10.08 7.50 -11.62
N ASP A 117 -9.52 6.32 -11.37
CA ASP A 117 -8.73 6.04 -10.18
C ASP A 117 -7.46 6.92 -10.12
N ASP A 118 -6.73 7.11 -11.23
CA ASP A 118 -5.59 8.03 -11.32
C ASP A 118 -6.00 9.47 -10.97
N TYR A 119 -7.13 9.93 -11.49
CA TYR A 119 -7.64 11.27 -11.17
C TYR A 119 -7.90 11.45 -9.68
N PHE A 120 -8.60 10.51 -9.05
CA PHE A 120 -8.89 10.56 -7.62
C PHE A 120 -7.62 10.45 -6.77
N MET A 121 -6.72 9.53 -7.09
CA MET A 121 -5.48 9.32 -6.36
C MET A 121 -4.58 10.56 -6.40
N ARG A 122 -4.37 11.18 -7.57
CA ARG A 122 -3.55 12.39 -7.71
C ARG A 122 -4.10 13.58 -6.91
N ASN A 123 -5.42 13.75 -6.90
CA ASN A 123 -6.04 14.84 -6.15
C ASN A 123 -6.01 14.59 -4.63
N ARG A 124 -5.96 13.34 -4.22
CA ARG A 124 -5.96 12.99 -2.81
C ARG A 124 -4.59 13.05 -2.15
N GLY A 125 -3.54 12.79 -2.83
CA GLY A 125 -2.18 12.80 -2.27
C GLY A 125 -1.47 11.46 -2.45
N VAL A 126 -1.30 11.06 -3.69
CA VAL A 126 -0.48 9.91 -4.06
C VAL A 126 0.92 10.38 -4.42
N LEU A 127 1.89 9.68 -3.91
CA LEU A 127 3.28 9.76 -4.34
C LEU A 127 3.58 8.55 -5.23
N TRP A 128 3.61 8.77 -6.53
CA TRP A 128 3.92 7.75 -7.51
C TRP A 128 5.37 7.32 -7.43
N VAL A 129 5.61 6.02 -7.43
CA VAL A 129 6.94 5.40 -7.33
C VAL A 129 7.13 4.44 -8.49
N ASP A 130 8.20 4.63 -9.25
CA ASP A 130 8.68 3.61 -10.17
C ASP A 130 9.56 2.63 -9.38
N THR A 131 8.98 1.48 -9.06
CA THR A 131 9.66 0.46 -8.25
C THR A 131 10.83 -0.21 -8.96
N SER A 132 10.93 -0.08 -10.29
CA SER A 132 12.05 -0.59 -11.09
C SER A 132 13.25 0.37 -11.11
N ASP A 133 13.03 1.66 -10.84
CA ASP A 133 14.05 2.71 -10.85
C ASP A 133 14.61 2.96 -9.44
N LYS A 134 15.88 2.61 -9.23
CA LYS A 134 16.57 2.78 -7.94
C LYS A 134 16.62 4.24 -7.48
N GLU A 135 16.84 5.16 -8.40
CA GLU A 135 16.91 6.60 -8.07
C GLU A 135 15.52 7.13 -7.69
N ASP A 136 14.49 6.71 -8.41
CA ASP A 136 13.12 7.12 -8.09
C ASP A 136 12.63 6.54 -6.76
N ARG A 137 13.00 5.31 -6.42
CA ARG A 137 12.73 4.75 -5.08
C ARG A 137 13.38 5.59 -3.98
N LYS A 138 14.67 5.96 -4.15
CA LYS A 138 15.38 6.83 -3.21
C LYS A 138 14.71 8.20 -3.09
N ASN A 139 14.40 8.83 -4.21
CA ASN A 139 13.73 10.13 -4.23
C ASN A 139 12.33 10.06 -3.60
N SER A 140 11.60 8.98 -3.82
CA SER A 140 10.29 8.78 -3.20
C SER A 140 10.38 8.63 -1.68
N PHE A 141 11.37 7.93 -1.20
CA PHE A 141 11.67 7.82 0.23
C PHE A 141 12.02 9.19 0.85
N LEU A 142 12.92 9.95 0.22
CA LEU A 142 13.27 11.30 0.69
C LEU A 142 12.07 12.26 0.68
N MET A 143 11.19 12.13 -0.33
CA MET A 143 9.97 12.91 -0.41
C MET A 143 8.99 12.55 0.71
N MET A 144 8.84 11.27 1.03
CA MET A 144 8.07 10.82 2.18
C MET A 144 8.60 11.42 3.49
N CYS A 145 9.91 11.36 3.73
CA CYS A 145 10.53 11.97 4.90
C CYS A 145 10.29 13.49 4.95
N LYS A 146 10.32 14.16 3.80
CA LYS A 146 9.99 15.60 3.73
C LYS A 146 8.54 15.87 4.12
N TYR A 147 7.57 15.05 3.69
CA TYR A 147 6.18 15.16 4.12
C TYR A 147 6.02 14.94 5.63
N LEU A 148 6.61 13.88 6.16
CA LEU A 148 6.55 13.57 7.59
C LEU A 148 7.12 14.70 8.44
N LYS A 149 8.29 15.25 8.07
CA LYS A 149 8.90 16.39 8.77
C LYS A 149 8.06 17.68 8.72
N GLN A 150 7.17 17.80 7.76
CA GLN A 150 6.22 18.92 7.63
C GLN A 150 4.85 18.64 8.30
N GLY A 151 4.76 17.60 9.11
CA GLY A 151 3.55 17.30 9.86
C GLY A 151 2.47 16.57 9.06
N VAL A 152 2.82 15.96 7.92
CA VAL A 152 1.88 15.25 7.06
C VAL A 152 1.98 13.74 7.28
N PRO A 153 0.91 13.08 7.73
CA PRO A 153 0.89 11.63 7.87
C PRO A 153 1.12 10.90 6.54
N PHE A 154 1.65 9.70 6.63
CA PHE A 154 1.89 8.86 5.46
C PHE A 154 1.28 7.48 5.60
N ILE A 155 0.70 6.96 4.53
CA ILE A 155 0.09 5.64 4.45
C ILE A 155 1.01 4.75 3.61
N ILE A 156 1.38 3.60 4.14
CA ILE A 156 2.26 2.64 3.48
C ILE A 156 1.62 1.27 3.52
N PHE A 157 1.63 0.60 2.39
CA PHE A 157 1.37 -0.83 2.26
C PHE A 157 2.74 -1.53 2.20
N PRO A 158 3.28 -1.99 3.34
CA PRO A 158 4.70 -2.37 3.42
C PRO A 158 5.02 -3.66 2.66
N GLU A 159 4.02 -4.46 2.29
CA GLU A 159 4.17 -5.63 1.42
C GLU A 159 4.48 -5.24 -0.03
N GLY A 160 4.13 -4.03 -0.45
CA GLY A 160 4.39 -3.48 -1.80
C GLY A 160 3.56 -4.10 -2.92
N ILE A 161 2.76 -5.11 -2.62
CA ILE A 161 1.81 -5.79 -3.52
C ILE A 161 0.67 -6.39 -2.70
N TRP A 162 -0.44 -6.72 -3.32
CA TRP A 162 -1.55 -7.43 -2.70
C TRP A 162 -1.13 -8.79 -2.18
N ASN A 163 -1.43 -9.07 -0.93
CA ASN A 163 -1.25 -10.38 -0.33
C ASN A 163 -2.47 -11.26 -0.64
N LEU A 164 -2.41 -11.94 -1.76
CA LEU A 164 -3.40 -12.91 -2.19
C LEU A 164 -2.93 -14.35 -1.98
N THR A 165 -2.01 -14.56 -1.05
CA THR A 165 -1.57 -15.91 -0.66
C THR A 165 -2.68 -16.66 0.07
N GLU A 166 -2.69 -17.99 -0.04
CA GLU A 166 -3.74 -18.83 0.53
C GLU A 166 -3.80 -18.77 2.07
N ASN A 167 -2.63 -18.67 2.73
CA ASN A 167 -2.54 -18.91 4.17
C ASN A 167 -1.58 -17.98 4.92
N LEU A 168 -1.00 -16.97 4.28
CA LEU A 168 -0.08 -16.05 4.96
C LEU A 168 -0.81 -14.79 5.41
N PRO A 169 -0.88 -14.51 6.70
CA PRO A 169 -1.45 -13.25 7.18
C PRO A 169 -0.64 -12.04 6.68
N MET A 170 0.67 -12.19 6.58
CA MET A 170 1.60 -11.17 6.06
C MET A 170 2.70 -11.81 5.24
N MET A 171 2.96 -11.28 4.07
CA MET A 171 4.18 -11.54 3.32
C MET A 171 5.38 -10.83 3.96
N LYS A 172 6.55 -10.93 3.38
CA LYS A 172 7.70 -10.12 3.78
C LYS A 172 7.44 -8.65 3.45
N ILE A 173 7.83 -7.76 4.35
CA ILE A 173 7.65 -6.33 4.17
C ILE A 173 8.97 -5.64 3.78
N TYR A 174 8.86 -4.52 3.07
CA TYR A 174 9.98 -3.66 2.74
C TYR A 174 10.36 -2.78 3.94
N PRO A 175 11.67 -2.52 4.19
CA PRO A 175 12.13 -1.76 5.35
C PRO A 175 11.77 -0.27 5.31
N GLY A 176 11.28 0.25 4.18
CA GLY A 176 11.02 1.67 4.00
C GLY A 176 10.11 2.31 5.07
N VAL A 177 9.17 1.57 5.63
CA VAL A 177 8.30 2.03 6.71
C VAL A 177 9.11 2.29 8.00
N VAL A 178 9.98 1.36 8.37
CA VAL A 178 10.84 1.45 9.55
C VAL A 178 11.88 2.55 9.38
N MET A 179 12.60 2.54 8.25
CA MET A 179 13.61 3.56 7.94
C MET A 179 13.02 4.98 8.02
N ALA A 180 11.81 5.19 7.51
CA ALA A 180 11.16 6.51 7.57
C ALA A 180 10.73 6.87 8.99
N ALA A 181 10.20 5.92 9.76
CA ALA A 181 9.82 6.12 11.15
C ALA A 181 11.02 6.54 11.99
N GLN A 182 12.14 5.84 11.86
CA GLN A 182 13.39 6.14 12.55
C GLN A 182 13.99 7.48 12.09
N GLN A 183 14.10 7.70 10.77
CA GLN A 183 14.72 8.93 10.25
C GLN A 183 13.92 10.20 10.56
N CYS A 184 12.62 10.09 10.72
CA CYS A 184 11.73 11.23 10.98
C CYS A 184 11.27 11.30 12.43
N ASN A 185 11.63 10.34 13.27
CA ASN A 185 11.18 10.18 14.65
C ASN A 185 9.64 10.29 14.76
N VAL A 186 8.95 9.43 14.02
CA VAL A 186 7.49 9.36 14.00
C VAL A 186 7.02 7.95 14.32
N PRO A 187 5.93 7.80 15.08
CA PRO A 187 5.41 6.49 15.42
C PRO A 187 4.72 5.82 14.23
N ILE A 188 4.56 4.50 14.35
CA ILE A 188 3.85 3.65 13.41
C ILE A 188 2.51 3.25 14.02
N VAL A 189 1.44 3.41 13.25
CA VAL A 189 0.09 2.89 13.56
C VAL A 189 -0.19 1.73 12.61
N PRO A 190 -0.22 0.49 13.09
CA PRO A 190 -0.49 -0.67 12.28
C PRO A 190 -2.00 -0.86 12.09
N ILE A 191 -2.42 -1.16 10.88
CA ILE A 191 -3.82 -1.45 10.55
C ILE A 191 -3.89 -2.70 9.68
N ALA A 192 -4.65 -3.69 10.10
CA ALA A 192 -5.00 -4.80 9.24
C ALA A 192 -6.34 -4.54 8.56
N ILE A 193 -6.44 -4.95 7.31
CA ILE A 193 -7.67 -4.94 6.53
C ILE A 193 -7.89 -6.30 5.89
N GLU A 194 -9.14 -6.76 5.89
CA GLU A 194 -9.57 -7.98 5.21
C GLU A 194 -10.85 -7.70 4.43
N GLN A 195 -11.02 -8.42 3.33
CA GLN A 195 -12.21 -8.30 2.48
C GLN A 195 -12.82 -9.68 2.23
N ARG A 196 -14.13 -9.79 2.50
CA ARG A 196 -14.94 -10.95 2.16
C ARG A 196 -16.10 -10.51 1.26
N GLY A 197 -16.02 -10.82 -0.01
CA GLY A 197 -16.94 -10.28 -0.99
C GLY A 197 -16.94 -8.75 -0.95
N LYS A 198 -18.06 -8.16 -0.54
CA LYS A 198 -18.21 -6.71 -0.42
C LYS A 198 -18.11 -6.18 1.02
N HIS A 199 -17.77 -7.03 1.97
CA HIS A 199 -17.61 -6.66 3.36
C HIS A 199 -16.15 -6.57 3.76
N PHE A 200 -15.78 -5.47 4.41
CA PHE A 200 -14.42 -5.20 4.89
C PHE A 200 -14.38 -5.20 6.40
N VAL A 201 -13.32 -5.75 6.95
CA VAL A 201 -13.03 -5.68 8.37
C VAL A 201 -11.70 -5.01 8.58
N LEU A 202 -11.70 -3.99 9.43
CA LEU A 202 -10.49 -3.26 9.81
C LEU A 202 -10.16 -3.54 11.28
N ASN A 203 -8.89 -3.77 11.56
CA ASN A 203 -8.38 -3.92 12.91
C ASN A 203 -7.21 -2.96 13.12
N VAL A 204 -7.38 -1.99 14.02
CA VAL A 204 -6.39 -0.97 14.32
C VAL A 204 -5.57 -1.41 15.52
N GLY A 205 -4.26 -1.47 15.38
CA GLY A 205 -3.34 -1.76 16.46
C GLY A 205 -2.96 -0.52 17.27
N GLU A 206 -2.29 -0.76 18.38
CA GLU A 206 -1.70 0.30 19.17
C GLU A 206 -0.51 0.93 18.44
N GLU A 207 -0.37 2.23 18.61
CA GLU A 207 0.75 2.99 18.09
C GLU A 207 2.04 2.61 18.82
N PHE A 208 3.15 2.50 18.11
CA PHE A 208 4.46 2.23 18.70
C PHE A 208 5.60 2.98 18.00
N SER A 209 6.69 3.23 18.74
CA SER A 209 7.94 3.77 18.20
C SER A 209 8.91 2.63 17.87
N VAL A 210 9.75 2.86 16.88
CA VAL A 210 10.86 1.97 16.49
C VAL A 210 12.22 2.66 16.57
N GLU A 211 12.30 3.83 17.23
CA GLU A 211 13.47 4.71 17.24
C GLU A 211 14.74 4.01 17.73
N ASP A 212 14.65 3.25 18.82
CA ASP A 212 15.79 2.59 19.47
C ASP A 212 15.92 1.10 19.12
N ILE A 213 15.23 0.62 18.09
CA ILE A 213 15.22 -0.78 17.68
C ILE A 213 16.10 -0.95 16.45
N GLU A 214 16.94 -1.99 16.41
CA GLU A 214 17.71 -2.31 15.19
C GLU A 214 16.74 -2.50 14.00
N GLU A 215 17.13 -1.99 12.81
CA GLU A 215 16.28 -1.97 11.62
C GLU A 215 15.66 -3.35 11.33
N LYS A 216 16.45 -4.41 11.39
CA LYS A 216 15.98 -5.77 11.14
C LYS A 216 14.90 -6.21 12.13
N ASP A 217 15.10 -5.93 13.40
CA ASP A 217 14.15 -6.30 14.47
C ASP A 217 12.91 -5.42 14.42
N ALA A 218 13.06 -4.14 14.10
CA ALA A 218 11.96 -3.23 13.87
C ALA A 218 11.09 -3.65 12.67
N VAL A 219 11.69 -4.10 11.57
CA VAL A 219 10.97 -4.65 10.42
C VAL A 219 10.19 -5.90 10.82
N GLN A 220 10.82 -6.79 11.61
CA GLN A 220 10.13 -7.98 12.11
C GLN A 220 8.98 -7.61 13.05
N LEU A 221 9.17 -6.65 13.95
CA LEU A 221 8.14 -6.16 14.86
C LEU A 221 6.91 -5.62 14.11
N VAL A 222 7.13 -4.76 13.10
CA VAL A 222 6.03 -4.22 12.27
C VAL A 222 5.29 -5.34 11.57
N ARG A 223 6.03 -6.29 10.97
CA ARG A 223 5.45 -7.43 10.26
C ARG A 223 4.61 -8.30 11.19
N ASP A 224 5.13 -8.66 12.35
CA ASP A 224 4.46 -9.55 13.30
C ASP A 224 3.24 -8.88 13.92
N THR A 225 3.31 -7.57 14.18
CA THR A 225 2.16 -6.80 14.65
C THR A 225 1.04 -6.81 13.60
N LEU A 226 1.34 -6.52 12.34
CA LEU A 226 0.36 -6.56 11.26
C LEU A 226 -0.21 -7.97 11.05
N ALA A 227 0.64 -9.00 11.14
CA ALA A 227 0.22 -10.39 11.04
C ALA A 227 -0.74 -10.79 12.18
N THR A 228 -0.46 -10.35 13.41
CA THR A 228 -1.33 -10.58 14.56
C THR A 228 -2.69 -9.92 14.38
N LEU A 229 -2.71 -8.64 13.99
CA LEU A 229 -3.97 -7.93 13.73
C LEU A 229 -4.79 -8.60 12.62
N LYS A 230 -4.12 -9.09 11.58
CA LYS A 230 -4.76 -9.84 10.49
C LYS A 230 -5.32 -11.17 10.97
N TRP A 231 -4.56 -11.88 11.80
CA TRP A 231 -4.97 -13.14 12.41
C TRP A 231 -6.21 -12.95 13.31
N GLU A 232 -6.24 -11.90 14.12
CA GLU A 232 -7.40 -11.54 14.94
C GLU A 232 -8.66 -11.35 14.09
N ILE A 233 -8.55 -10.69 12.92
CA ILE A 233 -9.66 -10.60 11.98
C ILE A 233 -10.12 -12.00 11.54
N TRP A 234 -9.19 -12.87 11.17
CA TRP A 234 -9.53 -14.22 10.72
C TRP A 234 -10.23 -15.06 11.78
N GLU A 235 -9.91 -14.85 13.05
CA GLU A 235 -10.54 -15.57 14.16
C GLU A 235 -12.00 -15.14 14.42
N THR A 236 -12.36 -13.91 14.08
CA THR A 236 -13.72 -13.40 14.29
C THR A 236 -14.71 -13.88 13.24
N PHE A 237 -14.23 -14.40 12.11
CA PHE A 237 -15.12 -14.86 11.04
C PHE A 237 -15.60 -16.30 11.26
N LEU A 238 -16.86 -16.56 10.84
CA LEU A 238 -17.35 -17.92 10.70
C LEU A 238 -16.47 -18.69 9.71
N ARG A 239 -15.94 -19.81 10.17
CA ARG A 239 -15.08 -20.68 9.35
C ARG A 239 -15.95 -21.68 8.61
N GLU A 240 -15.81 -21.70 7.29
CA GLU A 240 -16.35 -22.79 6.48
C GLU A 240 -15.54 -24.06 6.69
N LYS A 241 -16.22 -25.20 6.67
CA LYS A 241 -15.53 -26.48 6.74
C LYS A 241 -14.74 -26.70 5.47
N ARG A 242 -13.49 -27.12 5.58
CA ARG A 242 -12.61 -27.34 4.43
C ARG A 242 -13.20 -28.27 3.35
N LYS A 243 -14.01 -29.24 3.77
CA LYS A 243 -14.72 -30.16 2.86
C LYS A 243 -15.80 -29.48 2.01
N ASP A 244 -16.24 -28.30 2.42
CA ASP A 244 -17.30 -27.55 1.74
C ASP A 244 -16.72 -26.53 0.73
N ILE A 245 -15.39 -26.44 0.63
CA ILE A 245 -14.69 -25.58 -0.31
C ILE A 245 -14.62 -26.29 -1.69
N PRO A 246 -15.20 -25.72 -2.74
CA PRO A 246 -15.19 -26.33 -4.06
C PRO A 246 -13.78 -26.37 -4.68
N ASP A 247 -13.57 -27.32 -5.59
CA ASP A 247 -12.35 -27.37 -6.41
C ASP A 247 -12.18 -26.05 -7.20
N GLY A 248 -10.94 -25.58 -7.32
CA GLY A 248 -10.63 -24.33 -8.00
C GLY A 248 -11.05 -23.05 -7.24
N TYR A 249 -11.37 -23.17 -5.96
CA TYR A 249 -11.78 -22.02 -5.14
C TYR A 249 -10.73 -20.90 -5.16
N TYR A 250 -9.45 -21.26 -4.98
CA TYR A 250 -8.36 -20.28 -4.92
C TYR A 250 -8.15 -19.58 -6.26
N GLU A 251 -8.18 -20.31 -7.36
CA GLU A 251 -8.06 -19.76 -8.72
C GLU A 251 -9.22 -18.81 -9.05
N ASN A 252 -10.42 -19.15 -8.63
CA ASN A 252 -11.59 -18.29 -8.80
C ASN A 252 -11.49 -17.03 -7.93
N PHE A 253 -11.06 -17.16 -6.67
CA PHE A 253 -10.79 -16.05 -5.78
C PHE A 253 -9.76 -15.07 -6.40
N LEU A 254 -8.64 -15.57 -6.92
CA LEU A 254 -7.63 -14.73 -7.58
C LEU A 254 -8.20 -13.98 -8.78
N LYS A 255 -8.94 -14.67 -9.65
CA LYS A 255 -9.56 -14.06 -10.84
C LYS A 255 -10.55 -12.96 -10.44
N GLU A 256 -11.42 -13.23 -9.48
CA GLU A 256 -12.40 -12.26 -8.99
C GLU A 256 -11.69 -11.02 -8.44
N ARG A 257 -10.75 -11.23 -7.53
CA ARG A 257 -10.04 -10.14 -6.86
C ARG A 257 -9.24 -9.27 -7.83
N VAL A 258 -8.50 -9.88 -8.74
CA VAL A 258 -7.68 -9.17 -9.71
C VAL A 258 -8.53 -8.43 -10.74
N SER A 259 -9.69 -9.00 -11.12
CA SER A 259 -10.60 -8.37 -12.10
C SER A 259 -11.21 -7.04 -11.61
N GLU A 260 -11.18 -6.76 -10.31
CA GLU A 260 -11.64 -5.50 -9.73
C GLU A 260 -10.76 -4.32 -10.18
N CYS A 261 -9.54 -4.56 -10.62
CA CYS A 261 -8.60 -3.51 -11.03
C CYS A 261 -8.25 -3.63 -12.52
N ALA A 262 -8.65 -2.65 -13.31
CA ALA A 262 -8.34 -2.61 -14.73
C ALA A 262 -6.81 -2.58 -14.97
N GLY A 263 -6.35 -3.39 -15.93
CA GLY A 263 -4.94 -3.50 -16.28
C GLY A 263 -4.12 -4.50 -15.45
N PHE A 264 -4.68 -5.04 -14.37
CA PHE A 264 -4.05 -6.11 -13.60
C PHE A 264 -4.46 -7.48 -14.14
N THR A 265 -3.53 -8.44 -14.10
CA THR A 265 -3.78 -9.85 -14.43
C THR A 265 -3.32 -10.74 -13.29
N VAL A 266 -3.88 -11.94 -13.20
CA VAL A 266 -3.49 -12.94 -12.19
C VAL A 266 -1.99 -13.23 -12.27
N GLU A 267 -1.46 -13.39 -13.47
CA GLU A 267 -0.04 -13.68 -13.72
C GLU A 267 0.85 -12.52 -13.25
N LEU A 268 0.43 -11.27 -13.47
CA LEU A 268 1.16 -10.08 -13.01
C LEU A 268 1.25 -10.05 -11.47
N VAL A 269 0.12 -10.27 -10.80
CA VAL A 269 0.05 -10.23 -9.33
C VAL A 269 0.83 -11.39 -8.73
N GLN A 270 0.57 -12.63 -9.18
CA GLN A 270 1.29 -13.81 -8.70
C GLN A 270 2.79 -13.73 -8.99
N GLY A 271 3.19 -13.26 -10.17
CA GLY A 271 4.60 -13.07 -10.52
C GLY A 271 5.31 -12.12 -9.56
N ARG A 272 4.63 -11.08 -9.06
CA ARG A 272 5.20 -10.17 -8.05
C ARG A 272 5.22 -10.77 -6.65
N MET A 273 4.17 -11.48 -6.24
CA MET A 273 4.11 -12.15 -4.94
C MET A 273 5.25 -13.18 -4.77
N TYR A 274 5.54 -13.93 -5.82
CA TYR A 274 6.51 -15.03 -5.77
C TYR A 274 7.91 -14.63 -6.24
N LYS A 275 8.06 -13.62 -7.09
CA LYS A 275 9.37 -13.12 -7.55
C LYS A 275 10.26 -12.70 -6.41
N ASP A 276 9.72 -11.91 -5.50
CA ASP A 276 10.46 -11.47 -4.32
C ASP A 276 10.91 -12.64 -3.42
N LYS A 277 10.12 -13.69 -3.34
CA LYS A 277 10.46 -14.89 -2.58
C LYS A 277 11.60 -15.66 -3.25
N ALA A 278 11.51 -15.88 -4.55
CA ALA A 278 12.55 -16.60 -5.32
C ALA A 278 13.88 -15.83 -5.37
N ASP A 279 13.85 -14.52 -5.64
CA ASP A 279 15.05 -13.69 -5.71
C ASP A 279 15.78 -13.63 -4.34
N ARG A 280 15.04 -13.64 -3.23
CA ARG A 280 15.61 -13.63 -1.87
C ARG A 280 16.18 -14.98 -1.46
N GLU A 281 15.50 -16.07 -1.77
CA GLU A 281 16.01 -17.42 -1.54
C GLU A 281 17.32 -17.64 -2.33
N ILE A 282 17.40 -17.13 -3.56
CA ILE A 282 18.62 -17.16 -4.36
C ILE A 282 19.74 -16.31 -3.77
N GLU A 283 19.44 -15.10 -3.27
CA GLU A 283 20.43 -14.26 -2.60
C GLU A 283 20.94 -14.87 -1.28
N GLU A 284 20.07 -15.49 -0.49
CA GLU A 284 20.45 -16.18 0.74
C GLU A 284 21.32 -17.40 0.43
N ILE A 285 20.95 -18.19 -0.58
CA ILE A 285 21.77 -19.32 -1.04
C ILE A 285 23.14 -18.84 -1.54
N LYS A 286 23.19 -17.75 -2.31
CA LYS A 286 24.48 -17.18 -2.77
C LYS A 286 25.34 -16.71 -1.61
N LYS A 287 24.76 -16.05 -0.60
CA LYS A 287 25.49 -15.64 0.61
C LYS A 287 26.02 -16.83 1.40
N ASP A 288 25.27 -17.91 1.51
CA ASP A 288 25.71 -19.12 2.21
C ASP A 288 26.76 -19.91 1.44
N LEU A 289 26.70 -19.92 0.13
CA LEU A 289 27.75 -20.51 -0.72
C LEU A 289 29.06 -19.73 -0.62
N HIS A 290 29.02 -18.40 -0.57
CA HIS A 290 30.22 -17.57 -0.38
C HIS A 290 30.85 -17.74 1.00
N LYS A 291 30.07 -17.94 2.06
CA LYS A 291 30.56 -18.22 3.41
C LYS A 291 31.24 -19.60 3.55
N LYS A 292 30.92 -20.55 2.67
CA LYS A 292 31.51 -21.88 2.68
C LYS A 292 32.77 -22.00 1.81
N GLN A 293 33.14 -20.95 1.08
CA GLN A 293 34.35 -20.87 0.26
C GLN A 293 35.48 -20.08 0.92
N ILE A 294 35.30 -19.61 2.15
CA ILE A 294 36.28 -19.02 3.02
C ILE A 294 36.56 -19.97 4.19
#